data_87e8a5932a1fe572b12f0a46c8b1353f
#
_entry.id   87e8a5932a1fe572b12f0a46c8b1353f
#
_cell.length_a   1.000
_cell.length_b   1.000
_cell.length_c   1.000
_cell.angle_alpha   90.00
_cell.angle_beta   90.00
_cell.angle_gamma   90.00
#
_symmetry.space_group_name_H-M   'P 1'
#
loop_
_entity.id
_entity.type
_entity.pdbx_description
1 polymer ?
#
loop_
_entity_poly.entity_id
_entity_poly.type
_entity_poly.pdbx_seq_one_letter_code
_entity_poly.pdbx_strand_id
1 'polypeptide(L)'
;MTKKVVTKDKIKFFKGSSNRIVELQKNDGSITWFKEGVFDAWNHLESVMALNLLGYKKEKDLGFDYLKKNQLKDGSWYGQLGSTVKFDEDSGAFTGEESDAGSFIRDTNFAAYIATASWHDYLVNKSKEDLIKLWPTIFNAINFVIGNQSLEGEIRWAAKDESAPNDDALITGCCSIYKSLISAIKCAKILDINVDEWKQSLEKLGYAIKNKPELFDRTWDSKQRFSMDWYYPVLCGLISKQDAKEKLFSKWETFVVDGVGCKCVEDQPWVTIAETAELAIALKKIGENKLAKEMISYTHQWRDDEGAYWMGRQYELGV
;
A
#
# COMPACT_ATOMS: atom_id res chain seq x y z
N MET A 1 -17.38 -18.04 19.40
CA MET A 1 -16.07 -18.52 18.85
C MET A 1 -15.80 -17.76 17.56
N THR A 2 -14.92 -16.79 17.59
CA THR A 2 -14.44 -16.10 16.39
C THR A 2 -13.67 -17.10 15.53
N LYS A 3 -14.13 -17.37 14.31
CA LYS A 3 -13.39 -18.19 13.35
C LYS A 3 -12.02 -17.51 13.15
N LYS A 4 -10.92 -18.23 13.43
CA LYS A 4 -9.59 -17.75 13.10
C LYS A 4 -9.54 -17.37 11.63
N VAL A 5 -9.15 -16.14 11.34
CA VAL A 5 -9.09 -15.60 9.96
C VAL A 5 -8.08 -16.39 9.11
N VAL A 6 -7.02 -16.93 9.74
CA VAL A 6 -5.96 -17.70 9.08
C VAL A 6 -5.80 -19.07 9.78
N THR A 7 -5.66 -20.13 8.98
CA THR A 7 -5.43 -21.50 9.48
C THR A 7 -4.00 -21.70 9.99
N LYS A 8 -3.80 -22.71 10.88
CA LYS A 8 -2.47 -23.04 11.39
C LYS A 8 -1.46 -23.38 10.28
N ASP A 9 -1.91 -24.06 9.22
CA ASP A 9 -1.06 -24.44 8.08
C ASP A 9 -0.58 -23.21 7.30
N LYS A 10 -1.46 -22.21 7.10
CA LYS A 10 -1.07 -20.95 6.45
C LYS A 10 -0.08 -20.16 7.32
N ILE A 11 -0.28 -20.12 8.64
CA ILE A 11 0.68 -19.50 9.58
C ILE A 11 2.04 -20.18 9.44
N LYS A 12 2.08 -21.52 9.42
CA LYS A 12 3.31 -22.29 9.23
C LYS A 12 3.96 -22.00 7.88
N PHE A 13 3.15 -21.94 6.82
CA PHE A 13 3.64 -21.66 5.47
C PHE A 13 4.33 -20.30 5.35
N PHE A 14 3.76 -19.25 5.96
CA PHE A 14 4.30 -17.89 5.91
C PHE A 14 5.26 -17.55 7.07
N LYS A 15 5.74 -18.56 7.82
CA LYS A 15 6.60 -18.32 8.97
C LYS A 15 7.93 -17.65 8.59
N GLY A 16 8.56 -18.03 7.49
CA GLY A 16 9.78 -17.39 7.00
C GLY A 16 9.58 -15.90 6.74
N SER A 17 8.50 -15.55 6.00
CA SER A 17 8.18 -14.14 5.73
C SER A 17 7.91 -13.34 7.02
N SER A 18 7.16 -13.91 7.98
CA SER A 18 6.91 -13.22 9.25
C SER A 18 8.16 -13.05 10.08
N ASN A 19 9.04 -14.05 10.11
CA ASN A 19 10.34 -13.93 10.81
C ASN A 19 11.17 -12.81 10.19
N ARG A 20 11.27 -12.73 8.86
CA ARG A 20 12.00 -11.67 8.17
C ARG A 20 11.45 -10.28 8.51
N ILE A 21 10.12 -10.11 8.57
CA ILE A 21 9.52 -8.82 8.99
C ILE A 21 9.89 -8.49 10.43
N VAL A 22 9.83 -9.49 11.35
CA VAL A 22 10.20 -9.28 12.76
C VAL A 22 11.68 -8.94 12.92
N GLU A 23 12.58 -9.55 12.14
CA GLU A 23 14.01 -9.24 12.14
C GLU A 23 14.31 -7.81 11.65
N LEU A 24 13.49 -7.29 10.74
CA LEU A 24 13.61 -5.92 10.25
C LEU A 24 12.95 -4.88 11.15
N GLN A 25 12.11 -5.33 12.12
CA GLN A 25 11.48 -4.43 13.06
C GLN A 25 12.47 -3.95 14.12
N LYS A 26 12.67 -2.64 14.20
CA LYS A 26 13.49 -2.01 15.23
C LYS A 26 12.79 -1.95 16.59
N ASN A 27 13.55 -1.66 17.64
CA ASN A 27 13.03 -1.58 19.01
C ASN A 27 11.97 -0.49 19.20
N ASP A 28 11.98 0.55 18.39
CA ASP A 28 10.98 1.63 18.39
C ASP A 28 9.68 1.23 17.68
N GLY A 29 9.65 0.08 17.02
CA GLY A 29 8.52 -0.45 16.27
C GLY A 29 8.55 -0.21 14.76
N SER A 30 9.49 0.59 14.24
CA SER A 30 9.65 0.82 12.81
C SER A 30 10.07 -0.46 12.08
N ILE A 31 9.53 -0.67 10.86
CA ILE A 31 9.85 -1.82 10.01
C ILE A 31 10.47 -1.28 8.73
N THR A 32 11.74 -1.55 8.52
CA THR A 32 12.51 -1.05 7.38
C THR A 32 12.40 -1.97 6.16
N TRP A 33 12.65 -1.45 4.96
CA TRP A 33 12.64 -2.24 3.71
C TRP A 33 13.71 -3.33 3.71
N PHE A 34 14.85 -3.01 4.31
CA PHE A 34 15.98 -3.91 4.51
C PHE A 34 16.71 -3.53 5.80
N LYS A 35 17.62 -4.39 6.27
CA LYS A 35 18.33 -4.19 7.53
C LYS A 35 19.03 -2.82 7.55
N GLU A 36 18.79 -2.06 8.62
CA GLU A 36 19.32 -0.69 8.82
C GLU A 36 18.90 0.32 7.73
N GLY A 37 17.92 -0.03 6.91
CA GLY A 37 17.49 0.78 5.77
C GLY A 37 16.42 1.81 6.11
N VAL A 38 15.89 2.38 5.04
CA VAL A 38 14.76 3.31 5.05
C VAL A 38 13.43 2.57 5.04
N PHE A 39 12.34 3.29 5.27
CA PHE A 39 10.97 2.82 5.12
C PHE A 39 10.01 4.00 4.88
N ASP A 40 8.81 3.70 4.47
CA ASP A 40 7.68 4.61 4.37
C ASP A 40 6.49 4.07 5.15
N ALA A 41 5.49 4.92 5.37
CA ALA A 41 4.31 4.55 6.15
C ALA A 41 3.48 3.45 5.47
N TRP A 42 3.45 3.39 4.13
CA TRP A 42 2.68 2.38 3.39
C TRP A 42 3.26 0.98 3.59
N ASN A 43 4.52 0.76 3.18
CA ASN A 43 5.17 -0.56 3.31
C ASN A 43 5.27 -1.02 4.78
N HIS A 44 5.51 -0.06 5.70
CA HIS A 44 5.47 -0.34 7.13
C HIS A 44 4.10 -0.89 7.56
N LEU A 45 3.00 -0.25 7.16
CA LEU A 45 1.64 -0.69 7.50
C LEU A 45 1.24 -2.02 6.86
N GLU A 46 1.70 -2.31 5.65
CA GLU A 46 1.49 -3.62 5.02
C GLU A 46 2.18 -4.73 5.82
N SER A 47 3.40 -4.47 6.27
CA SER A 47 4.12 -5.38 7.17
C SER A 47 3.39 -5.58 8.50
N VAL A 48 2.86 -4.50 9.10
CA VAL A 48 2.03 -4.55 10.32
C VAL A 48 0.75 -5.37 10.09
N MET A 49 0.10 -5.22 8.94
CA MET A 49 -1.10 -6.01 8.56
C MET A 49 -0.77 -7.50 8.41
N ALA A 50 0.39 -7.84 7.83
CA ALA A 50 0.86 -9.22 7.71
C ALA A 50 1.15 -9.83 9.09
N LEU A 51 1.87 -9.14 9.95
CA LEU A 51 2.14 -9.56 11.34
C LEU A 51 0.86 -9.81 12.12
N ASN A 52 -0.14 -8.93 11.97
CA ASN A 52 -1.46 -9.09 12.60
C ASN A 52 -2.15 -10.39 12.18
N LEU A 53 -2.20 -10.67 10.88
CA LEU A 53 -2.80 -11.89 10.34
C LEU A 53 -2.13 -13.16 10.85
N LEU A 54 -0.80 -13.11 11.04
CA LEU A 54 0.01 -14.25 11.43
C LEU A 54 0.12 -14.40 12.97
N GLY A 55 -0.51 -13.49 13.75
CA GLY A 55 -0.65 -13.61 15.20
C GLY A 55 0.48 -12.97 16.01
N TYR A 56 1.33 -12.15 15.39
CA TYR A 56 2.40 -11.37 16.04
C TYR A 56 1.83 -10.08 16.65
N LYS A 57 1.07 -10.24 17.73
CA LYS A 57 0.33 -9.13 18.33
C LYS A 57 1.24 -8.02 18.85
N LYS A 58 2.32 -8.37 19.53
CA LYS A 58 3.25 -7.40 20.12
C LYS A 58 3.90 -6.54 19.03
N GLU A 59 4.40 -7.17 18.00
CA GLU A 59 5.09 -6.54 16.88
C GLU A 59 4.13 -5.64 16.09
N LYS A 60 2.89 -6.10 15.89
CA LYS A 60 1.80 -5.31 15.28
C LYS A 60 1.50 -4.06 16.12
N ASP A 61 1.36 -4.20 17.44
CA ASP A 61 1.07 -3.08 18.35
C ASP A 61 2.23 -2.06 18.34
N LEU A 62 3.49 -2.51 18.39
CA LEU A 62 4.68 -1.66 18.25
C LEU A 62 4.71 -0.88 16.94
N GLY A 63 4.35 -1.52 15.81
CA GLY A 63 4.30 -0.85 14.51
C GLY A 63 3.25 0.28 14.46
N PHE A 64 2.05 0.05 14.97
CA PHE A 64 1.05 1.12 15.08
C PHE A 64 1.49 2.23 16.05
N ASP A 65 2.08 1.89 17.19
CA ASP A 65 2.55 2.87 18.18
C ASP A 65 3.68 3.74 17.62
N TYR A 66 4.56 3.20 16.77
CA TYR A 66 5.56 3.97 16.06
C TYR A 66 4.92 5.09 15.22
N LEU A 67 3.95 4.76 14.36
CA LEU A 67 3.30 5.77 13.53
C LEU A 67 2.50 6.79 14.33
N LYS A 68 1.80 6.37 15.38
CA LYS A 68 1.13 7.30 16.31
C LYS A 68 2.07 8.33 16.91
N LYS A 69 3.23 7.87 17.36
CA LYS A 69 4.25 8.70 18.03
C LYS A 69 4.93 9.67 17.06
N ASN A 70 5.10 9.27 15.81
CA ASN A 70 5.85 10.01 14.80
C ASN A 70 4.96 10.73 13.78
N GLN A 71 3.64 10.83 14.02
CA GLN A 71 2.75 11.63 13.20
C GLN A 71 3.08 13.11 13.33
N LEU A 72 3.21 13.79 12.20
CA LEU A 72 3.44 15.24 12.14
C LEU A 72 2.19 16.00 12.60
N LYS A 73 2.38 17.27 12.95
CA LYS A 73 1.29 18.11 13.46
C LYS A 73 0.14 18.32 12.47
N ASP A 74 0.44 18.23 11.17
CA ASP A 74 -0.57 18.33 10.10
C ASP A 74 -1.29 17.00 9.83
N GLY A 75 -0.92 15.92 10.49
CA GLY A 75 -1.51 14.59 10.35
C GLY A 75 -0.77 13.67 9.39
N SER A 76 0.27 14.14 8.72
CA SER A 76 1.06 13.36 7.76
C SER A 76 2.26 12.65 8.40
N TRP A 77 3.05 11.98 7.58
CA TRP A 77 4.41 11.51 7.81
C TRP A 77 5.29 11.94 6.65
N TYR A 78 6.60 12.00 6.86
CA TYR A 78 7.53 12.12 5.75
C TYR A 78 7.44 10.90 4.83
N GLY A 79 7.62 11.10 3.53
CA GLY A 79 7.52 10.05 2.52
C GLY A 79 8.61 8.99 2.64
N GLN A 80 9.72 9.33 3.28
CA GLN A 80 10.78 8.40 3.61
C GLN A 80 11.31 8.66 5.03
N LEU A 81 11.47 7.62 5.80
CA LEU A 81 11.92 7.63 7.19
C LEU A 81 13.08 6.66 7.35
N GLY A 82 13.93 6.90 8.38
CA GLY A 82 15.09 6.06 8.67
C GLY A 82 16.37 6.52 7.96
N SER A 83 17.36 5.62 7.87
CA SER A 83 18.64 5.91 7.22
C SER A 83 18.49 6.07 5.71
N THR A 84 19.13 7.06 5.11
CA THR A 84 19.27 7.15 3.65
C THR A 84 20.36 6.22 3.20
N VAL A 85 20.01 5.31 2.30
CA VAL A 85 21.01 4.45 1.64
C VAL A 85 21.30 5.00 0.26
N LYS A 86 22.57 5.22 -0.04
CA LYS A 86 23.03 5.53 -1.40
C LYS A 86 23.54 4.26 -2.05
N PHE A 87 23.18 4.05 -3.30
CA PHE A 87 23.80 3.01 -4.10
C PHE A 87 25.14 3.53 -4.61
N ASP A 88 26.20 2.82 -4.33
CA ASP A 88 27.55 3.07 -4.84
C ASP A 88 27.71 2.24 -6.12
N GLU A 89 27.74 2.92 -7.26
CA GLU A 89 27.84 2.28 -8.59
C GLU A 89 29.20 1.59 -8.80
N ASP A 90 30.25 2.07 -8.14
CA ASP A 90 31.59 1.51 -8.30
C ASP A 90 31.77 0.19 -7.55
N SER A 91 31.20 0.09 -6.37
CA SER A 91 31.26 -1.14 -5.56
C SER A 91 30.06 -2.07 -5.76
N GLY A 92 29.00 -1.60 -6.40
CA GLY A 92 27.72 -2.32 -6.49
C GLY A 92 27.03 -2.53 -5.14
N ALA A 93 27.42 -1.77 -4.12
CA ALA A 93 26.94 -1.90 -2.76
C ALA A 93 26.07 -0.70 -2.35
N PHE A 94 25.15 -0.94 -1.41
CA PHE A 94 24.43 0.13 -0.75
C PHE A 94 25.24 0.66 0.42
N THR A 95 25.53 1.97 0.40
CA THR A 95 26.16 2.69 1.52
C THR A 95 25.11 3.55 2.20
N GLY A 96 25.03 3.54 3.53
CA GLY A 96 24.05 4.29 4.31
C GLY A 96 24.71 5.35 5.18
N GLU A 97 24.16 6.56 5.18
CA GLU A 97 24.35 7.53 6.24
C GLU A 97 23.05 7.68 7.01
N GLU A 98 23.12 7.76 8.33
CA GLU A 98 21.97 8.14 9.13
C GLU A 98 21.56 9.57 8.76
N SER A 99 20.33 9.73 8.26
CA SER A 99 19.72 11.04 8.13
C SER A 99 18.41 11.03 8.91
N ASP A 100 18.07 12.14 9.55
CA ASP A 100 16.88 12.28 10.37
C ASP A 100 15.58 12.19 9.54
N ALA A 101 15.67 12.39 8.22
CA ALA A 101 14.58 12.15 7.29
C ALA A 101 15.12 11.98 5.86
N GLY A 102 14.80 10.88 5.20
CA GLY A 102 15.24 10.63 3.83
C GLY A 102 14.55 11.50 2.80
N SER A 103 13.28 11.84 3.01
CA SER A 103 12.51 12.77 2.16
C SER A 103 11.52 13.56 3.01
N PHE A 104 11.56 14.88 2.88
CA PHE A 104 10.60 15.78 3.52
C PHE A 104 9.27 15.87 2.78
N ILE A 105 9.11 15.20 1.65
CA ILE A 105 7.86 15.11 0.92
C ILE A 105 6.83 14.38 1.80
N ARG A 106 5.63 14.92 1.89
CA ARG A 106 4.51 14.34 2.64
C ARG A 106 3.51 13.76 1.65
N ASP A 107 3.69 12.48 1.35
CA ASP A 107 2.85 11.73 0.42
C ASP A 107 1.45 11.52 1.00
N THR A 108 0.42 11.85 0.23
CA THR A 108 -0.98 11.80 0.66
C THR A 108 -1.51 10.36 0.71
N ASN A 109 -1.06 9.49 -0.21
CA ASN A 109 -1.43 8.09 -0.19
C ASN A 109 -0.81 7.36 1.01
N PHE A 110 0.46 7.61 1.30
CA PHE A 110 1.12 7.03 2.47
C PHE A 110 0.42 7.44 3.76
N ALA A 111 0.01 8.71 3.87
CA ALA A 111 -0.74 9.19 5.02
C ALA A 111 -2.13 8.54 5.12
N ALA A 112 -2.84 8.38 4.01
CA ALA A 112 -4.17 7.76 4.00
C ALA A 112 -4.16 6.29 4.47
N TYR A 113 -3.07 5.57 4.23
CA TYR A 113 -3.02 4.12 4.36
C TYR A 113 -3.19 3.62 5.80
N ILE A 114 -2.94 4.48 6.81
CA ILE A 114 -3.25 4.18 8.23
C ILE A 114 -4.72 3.76 8.42
N ALA A 115 -5.65 4.34 7.67
CA ALA A 115 -7.06 3.99 7.76
C ALA A 115 -7.34 2.58 7.19
N THR A 116 -6.66 2.20 6.10
CA THR A 116 -6.74 0.85 5.52
C THR A 116 -6.21 -0.19 6.51
N ALA A 117 -5.04 0.07 7.12
CA ALA A 117 -4.44 -0.83 8.09
C ALA A 117 -5.27 -0.94 9.39
N SER A 118 -5.82 0.17 9.89
CA SER A 118 -6.68 0.17 11.08
C SER A 118 -8.00 -0.56 10.85
N TRP A 119 -8.61 -0.39 9.66
CA TRP A 119 -9.79 -1.17 9.30
C TRP A 119 -9.47 -2.67 9.18
N HIS A 120 -8.32 -3.02 8.62
CA HIS A 120 -7.83 -4.39 8.56
C HIS A 120 -7.63 -4.97 9.98
N ASP A 121 -7.01 -4.22 10.88
CA ASP A 121 -6.84 -4.62 12.28
C ASP A 121 -8.19 -4.90 12.95
N TYR A 122 -9.17 -4.01 12.77
CA TYR A 122 -10.52 -4.22 13.27
C TYR A 122 -11.19 -5.46 12.66
N LEU A 123 -11.01 -5.74 11.38
CA LEU A 123 -11.57 -6.93 10.74
C LEU A 123 -11.00 -8.22 11.32
N VAL A 124 -9.72 -8.24 11.69
CA VAL A 124 -9.04 -9.40 12.27
C VAL A 124 -9.39 -9.58 13.74
N ASN A 125 -9.28 -8.52 14.54
CA ASN A 125 -9.34 -8.58 16.01
C ASN A 125 -10.72 -8.23 16.59
N LYS A 126 -11.58 -7.51 15.85
CA LYS A 126 -12.87 -6.98 16.30
C LYS A 126 -12.79 -6.12 17.58
N SER A 127 -11.63 -5.50 17.82
CA SER A 127 -11.39 -4.66 18.99
C SER A 127 -11.81 -3.21 18.69
N LYS A 128 -12.93 -2.78 19.29
CA LYS A 128 -13.34 -1.36 19.26
C LYS A 128 -12.40 -0.50 20.10
N GLU A 129 -11.83 -1.06 21.16
CA GLU A 129 -10.87 -0.39 22.04
C GLU A 129 -9.58 -0.01 21.29
N ASP A 130 -9.00 -0.93 20.50
CA ASP A 130 -7.81 -0.65 19.71
C ASP A 130 -8.10 0.39 18.62
N LEU A 131 -9.29 0.32 18.01
CA LEU A 131 -9.72 1.32 17.05
C LEU A 131 -9.87 2.72 17.68
N ILE A 132 -10.39 2.83 18.92
CA ILE A 132 -10.46 4.10 19.67
C ILE A 132 -9.05 4.67 19.88
N LYS A 133 -8.06 3.84 20.23
CA LYS A 133 -6.67 4.27 20.43
C LYS A 133 -6.00 4.79 19.14
N LEU A 134 -6.39 4.25 17.99
CA LEU A 134 -5.89 4.65 16.66
C LEU A 134 -6.66 5.82 16.05
N TRP A 135 -7.88 6.09 16.55
CA TRP A 135 -8.78 7.06 15.94
C TRP A 135 -8.18 8.47 15.77
N PRO A 136 -7.50 9.08 16.77
CA PRO A 136 -6.90 10.41 16.58
C PRO A 136 -5.90 10.44 15.42
N THR A 137 -5.11 9.39 15.27
CA THR A 137 -4.12 9.26 14.18
C THR A 137 -4.82 9.13 12.82
N ILE A 138 -5.86 8.29 12.74
CA ILE A 138 -6.68 8.14 11.52
C ILE A 138 -7.32 9.48 11.16
N PHE A 139 -7.93 10.15 12.13
CA PHE A 139 -8.64 11.41 11.92
C PHE A 139 -7.72 12.49 11.36
N ASN A 140 -6.57 12.68 11.98
CA ASN A 140 -5.59 13.68 11.52
C ASN A 140 -5.05 13.34 10.12
N ALA A 141 -4.71 12.09 9.86
CA ALA A 141 -4.19 11.66 8.56
C ALA A 141 -5.22 11.87 7.44
N ILE A 142 -6.47 11.49 7.66
CA ILE A 142 -7.51 11.67 6.64
C ILE A 142 -7.82 13.15 6.40
N ASN A 143 -7.83 13.98 7.44
CA ASN A 143 -8.01 15.42 7.27
C ASN A 143 -6.86 16.07 6.51
N PHE A 144 -5.61 15.65 6.74
CA PHE A 144 -4.47 16.04 5.92
C PHE A 144 -4.70 15.67 4.44
N VAL A 145 -5.14 14.46 4.18
CA VAL A 145 -5.37 13.94 2.82
C VAL A 145 -6.46 14.73 2.10
N ILE A 146 -7.63 14.91 2.71
CA ILE A 146 -8.73 15.65 2.07
C ILE A 146 -8.42 17.14 1.94
N GLY A 147 -7.57 17.69 2.80
CA GLY A 147 -7.05 19.06 2.68
C GLY A 147 -6.20 19.29 1.42
N ASN A 148 -5.69 18.22 0.81
CA ASN A 148 -4.96 18.23 -0.46
C ASN A 148 -5.84 17.89 -1.68
N GLN A 149 -7.16 17.78 -1.52
CA GLN A 149 -8.09 17.56 -2.61
C GLN A 149 -8.33 18.86 -3.38
N SER A 150 -8.27 18.80 -4.71
CA SER A 150 -8.61 19.92 -5.58
C SER A 150 -10.13 20.15 -5.65
N LEU A 151 -10.53 21.29 -6.20
CA LEU A 151 -11.94 21.57 -6.49
C LEU A 151 -12.51 20.60 -7.54
N GLU A 152 -11.67 20.11 -8.45
CA GLU A 152 -12.03 19.16 -9.51
C GLU A 152 -12.18 17.71 -9.01
N GLY A 153 -11.65 17.39 -7.83
CA GLY A 153 -11.90 16.16 -7.10
C GLY A 153 -10.72 15.22 -6.93
N GLU A 154 -9.64 15.38 -7.70
CA GLU A 154 -8.42 14.61 -7.50
C GLU A 154 -7.70 15.04 -6.21
N ILE A 155 -6.92 14.14 -5.63
CA ILE A 155 -6.07 14.44 -4.48
C ILE A 155 -4.61 14.46 -4.97
N ARG A 156 -3.91 15.55 -4.68
CA ARG A 156 -2.49 15.69 -5.01
C ARG A 156 -1.69 14.55 -4.40
N TRP A 157 -0.67 14.08 -5.12
CA TRP A 157 0.17 12.99 -4.64
C TRP A 157 0.98 13.36 -3.39
N ALA A 158 1.29 14.65 -3.21
CA ALA A 158 1.97 15.16 -2.05
C ALA A 158 1.38 16.50 -1.58
N ALA A 159 1.65 16.87 -0.33
CA ALA A 159 1.27 18.18 0.20
C ALA A 159 1.95 19.28 -0.60
N LYS A 160 1.20 20.36 -0.85
CA LYS A 160 1.71 21.55 -1.53
C LYS A 160 2.52 22.37 -0.54
N ASP A 161 3.83 22.35 -0.70
CA ASP A 161 4.77 23.21 0.02
C ASP A 161 5.98 23.54 -0.88
N GLU A 162 6.95 24.32 -0.36
CA GLU A 162 8.15 24.69 -1.12
C GLU A 162 9.00 23.51 -1.55
N SER A 163 8.94 22.39 -0.79
CA SER A 163 9.69 21.15 -1.09
C SER A 163 9.00 20.26 -2.12
N ALA A 164 7.69 20.44 -2.31
CA ALA A 164 6.88 19.67 -3.27
C ALA A 164 5.90 20.60 -3.99
N PRO A 165 6.36 21.46 -4.91
CA PRO A 165 5.52 22.46 -5.59
C PRO A 165 4.53 21.87 -6.57
N ASN A 166 4.25 20.61 -6.51
CA ASN A 166 3.59 19.81 -7.51
C ASN A 166 2.07 19.77 -7.30
N ASP A 167 1.32 20.24 -8.30
CA ASP A 167 -0.14 20.21 -8.34
C ASP A 167 -0.71 18.95 -9.01
N ASP A 168 0.11 17.91 -9.20
CA ASP A 168 -0.30 16.71 -9.92
C ASP A 168 -0.87 15.60 -9.04
N ALA A 169 -1.54 14.66 -9.67
CA ALA A 169 -2.15 13.50 -9.04
C ALA A 169 -1.81 12.22 -9.81
N LEU A 170 -1.76 11.11 -9.09
CA LEU A 170 -1.52 9.77 -9.62
C LEU A 170 -2.79 8.94 -9.54
N ILE A 171 -3.13 8.22 -10.60
CA ILE A 171 -4.27 7.29 -10.61
C ILE A 171 -4.12 6.25 -9.51
N THR A 172 -2.95 5.62 -9.40
CA THR A 172 -2.64 4.62 -8.37
C THR A 172 -2.82 5.18 -6.96
N GLY A 173 -2.20 6.34 -6.67
CA GLY A 173 -2.32 7.02 -5.38
C GLY A 173 -3.76 7.38 -5.04
N CYS A 174 -4.48 7.99 -5.98
CA CYS A 174 -5.88 8.36 -5.80
C CYS A 174 -6.81 7.15 -5.61
N CYS A 175 -6.57 6.03 -6.29
CA CYS A 175 -7.30 4.77 -6.07
C CYS A 175 -7.05 4.20 -4.67
N SER A 176 -5.81 4.21 -4.20
CA SER A 176 -5.46 3.77 -2.85
C SER A 176 -6.07 4.68 -1.77
N ILE A 177 -6.02 6.01 -1.98
CA ILE A 177 -6.69 6.98 -1.10
C ILE A 177 -8.20 6.76 -1.07
N TYR A 178 -8.83 6.51 -2.23
CA TYR A 178 -10.26 6.18 -2.31
C TYR A 178 -10.60 4.97 -1.43
N LYS A 179 -9.78 3.93 -1.47
CA LYS A 179 -9.95 2.74 -0.61
C LYS A 179 -9.71 3.06 0.86
N SER A 180 -8.75 3.90 1.17
CA SER A 180 -8.44 4.35 2.53
C SER A 180 -9.56 5.21 3.11
N LEU A 181 -10.18 6.10 2.33
CA LEU A 181 -11.37 6.85 2.73
C LEU A 181 -12.57 5.94 3.04
N ILE A 182 -12.82 4.92 2.23
CA ILE A 182 -13.84 3.89 2.53
C ILE A 182 -13.56 3.21 3.88
N SER A 183 -12.30 2.88 4.14
CA SER A 183 -11.87 2.23 5.37
C SER A 183 -12.05 3.16 6.58
N ALA A 184 -11.65 4.43 6.45
CA ALA A 184 -11.82 5.46 7.48
C ALA A 184 -13.30 5.69 7.82
N ILE A 185 -14.17 5.80 6.83
CA ILE A 185 -15.62 5.96 7.02
C ILE A 185 -16.21 4.72 7.74
N LYS A 186 -15.72 3.52 7.45
CA LYS A 186 -16.12 2.31 8.16
C LYS A 186 -15.64 2.32 9.62
N CYS A 187 -14.44 2.79 9.89
CA CYS A 187 -13.92 2.98 11.25
C CYS A 187 -14.79 3.99 12.01
N ALA A 188 -15.10 5.14 11.42
CA ALA A 188 -15.97 6.15 11.98
C ALA A 188 -17.36 5.59 12.33
N LYS A 189 -17.94 4.77 11.43
CA LYS A 189 -19.21 4.09 11.67
C LYS A 189 -19.19 3.15 12.87
N ILE A 190 -18.08 2.41 13.09
CA ILE A 190 -17.95 1.54 14.28
C ILE A 190 -17.88 2.37 15.56
N LEU A 191 -17.32 3.58 15.48
CA LEU A 191 -17.18 4.50 16.61
C LEU A 191 -18.37 5.43 16.81
N ASP A 192 -19.37 5.38 15.93
CA ASP A 192 -20.54 6.28 15.91
C ASP A 192 -20.15 7.76 15.73
N ILE A 193 -19.14 8.03 14.89
CA ILE A 193 -18.63 9.37 14.59
C ILE A 193 -19.12 9.81 13.21
N ASN A 194 -19.65 11.04 13.13
CA ASN A 194 -20.04 11.63 11.84
C ASN A 194 -18.80 12.16 11.09
N VAL A 195 -18.71 11.82 9.79
CA VAL A 195 -17.60 12.20 8.90
C VAL A 195 -18.15 12.56 7.50
N ASP A 196 -19.13 13.43 7.44
CA ASP A 196 -19.80 13.77 6.17
C ASP A 196 -18.86 14.43 5.16
N GLU A 197 -17.88 15.21 5.61
CA GLU A 197 -16.85 15.78 4.75
C GLU A 197 -16.02 14.70 4.06
N TRP A 198 -15.70 13.59 4.75
CA TRP A 198 -14.97 12.47 4.16
C TRP A 198 -15.80 11.72 3.10
N LYS A 199 -17.11 11.63 3.32
CA LYS A 199 -18.04 11.04 2.32
C LYS A 199 -18.10 11.88 1.06
N GLN A 200 -18.21 13.22 1.22
CA GLN A 200 -18.20 14.14 0.09
C GLN A 200 -16.87 14.09 -0.68
N SER A 201 -15.74 14.05 0.04
CA SER A 201 -14.42 13.89 -0.56
C SER A 201 -14.30 12.58 -1.33
N LEU A 202 -14.78 11.47 -0.76
CA LEU A 202 -14.81 10.15 -1.41
C LEU A 202 -15.59 10.17 -2.73
N GLU A 203 -16.78 10.80 -2.73
CA GLU A 203 -17.63 10.91 -3.93
C GLU A 203 -16.96 11.73 -5.02
N LYS A 204 -16.38 12.89 -4.67
CA LYS A 204 -15.64 13.75 -5.62
C LYS A 204 -14.43 13.01 -6.21
N LEU A 205 -13.64 12.34 -5.36
CA LEU A 205 -12.46 11.58 -5.80
C LEU A 205 -12.87 10.44 -6.73
N GLY A 206 -13.89 9.67 -6.36
CA GLY A 206 -14.40 8.59 -7.20
C GLY A 206 -14.94 9.07 -8.56
N TYR A 207 -15.55 10.25 -8.60
CA TYR A 207 -16.00 10.88 -9.84
C TYR A 207 -14.81 11.32 -10.71
N ALA A 208 -13.81 11.98 -10.10
CA ALA A 208 -12.61 12.44 -10.81
C ALA A 208 -11.87 11.28 -11.47
N ILE A 209 -11.58 10.19 -10.73
CA ILE A 209 -10.88 9.03 -11.27
C ILE A 209 -11.63 8.39 -12.46
N LYS A 210 -12.96 8.38 -12.41
CA LYS A 210 -13.76 7.74 -13.48
C LYS A 210 -13.95 8.61 -14.71
N ASN A 211 -14.05 9.92 -14.54
CA ASN A 211 -14.62 10.79 -15.57
C ASN A 211 -13.67 11.90 -16.02
N LYS A 212 -12.52 12.10 -15.34
CA LYS A 212 -11.60 13.20 -15.60
C LYS A 212 -10.15 12.72 -15.71
N PRO A 213 -9.82 11.87 -16.68
CA PRO A 213 -8.47 11.34 -16.84
C PRO A 213 -7.40 12.42 -17.05
N GLU A 214 -7.78 13.58 -17.56
CA GLU A 214 -6.92 14.75 -17.79
C GLU A 214 -6.38 15.38 -16.49
N LEU A 215 -6.90 15.01 -15.32
CA LEU A 215 -6.44 15.51 -14.03
C LEU A 215 -5.20 14.76 -13.51
N PHE A 216 -4.78 13.71 -14.18
CA PHE A 216 -3.68 12.85 -13.76
C PHE A 216 -2.51 12.93 -14.72
N ASP A 217 -1.30 12.76 -14.23
CA ASP A 217 -0.06 12.77 -15.01
C ASP A 217 0.15 14.06 -15.81
N ARG A 218 -0.19 15.24 -15.24
CA ARG A 218 -0.15 16.53 -15.97
C ARG A 218 1.26 17.10 -16.10
N THR A 219 2.16 16.77 -15.19
CA THR A 219 3.49 17.41 -15.06
C THR A 219 4.64 16.45 -15.32
N TRP A 220 4.33 15.20 -15.61
CA TRP A 220 5.31 14.14 -15.94
C TRP A 220 4.77 13.19 -17.00
N ASP A 221 5.63 12.28 -17.47
CA ASP A 221 5.24 11.25 -18.41
C ASP A 221 4.15 10.33 -17.82
N SER A 222 3.22 9.92 -18.68
CA SER A 222 2.10 9.05 -18.28
C SER A 222 2.57 7.82 -17.53
N LYS A 223 1.90 7.53 -16.42
CA LYS A 223 2.14 6.35 -15.59
C LYS A 223 1.44 5.08 -16.10
N GLN A 224 0.74 5.14 -17.23
CA GLN A 224 0.05 3.98 -17.82
C GLN A 224 0.97 2.82 -18.20
N ARG A 225 2.28 3.04 -18.26
CA ARG A 225 3.30 2.00 -18.42
C ARG A 225 3.52 1.15 -17.17
N PHE A 226 3.02 1.59 -16.00
CA PHE A 226 3.08 0.85 -14.75
C PHE A 226 1.83 -0.01 -14.56
N SER A 227 1.99 -1.25 -14.15
CA SER A 227 0.87 -2.17 -13.97
C SER A 227 -0.11 -1.74 -12.88
N MET A 228 0.36 -1.05 -11.85
CA MET A 228 -0.50 -0.49 -10.80
C MET A 228 -1.55 0.47 -11.37
N ASP A 229 -1.20 1.30 -12.35
CA ASP A 229 -2.13 2.23 -13.01
C ASP A 229 -3.27 1.49 -13.73
N TRP A 230 -2.97 0.30 -14.23
CA TRP A 230 -3.94 -0.55 -14.90
C TRP A 230 -4.91 -1.24 -13.94
N TYR A 231 -4.41 -1.93 -12.86
CA TYR A 231 -5.29 -2.76 -12.03
C TYR A 231 -5.83 -2.07 -10.76
N TYR A 232 -5.25 -0.97 -10.28
CA TYR A 232 -5.68 -0.31 -9.04
C TYR A 232 -7.14 0.17 -9.05
N PRO A 233 -7.69 0.74 -10.14
CA PRO A 233 -9.12 1.07 -10.20
C PRO A 233 -10.03 -0.13 -9.95
N VAL A 234 -9.61 -1.33 -10.38
CA VAL A 234 -10.31 -2.60 -10.11
C VAL A 234 -10.08 -3.03 -8.66
N LEU A 235 -8.83 -3.04 -8.22
CA LEU A 235 -8.42 -3.42 -6.86
C LEU A 235 -9.16 -2.59 -5.81
N CYS A 236 -9.34 -1.31 -6.03
CA CYS A 236 -10.05 -0.42 -5.10
C CYS A 236 -11.58 -0.48 -5.24
N GLY A 237 -12.10 -1.13 -6.27
CA GLY A 237 -13.53 -1.34 -6.48
C GLY A 237 -14.25 -0.10 -7.02
N LEU A 238 -13.54 0.71 -7.79
CA LEU A 238 -14.05 1.94 -8.39
C LEU A 238 -14.96 1.72 -9.59
N ILE A 239 -14.72 0.66 -10.36
CA ILE A 239 -15.41 0.37 -11.60
C ILE A 239 -16.35 -0.83 -11.46
N SER A 240 -17.36 -0.91 -12.31
CA SER A 240 -18.31 -2.00 -12.30
C SER A 240 -17.61 -3.34 -12.56
N LYS A 241 -18.22 -4.44 -12.11
CA LYS A 241 -17.61 -5.77 -12.28
C LYS A 241 -17.37 -6.13 -13.75
N GLN A 242 -18.26 -5.71 -14.64
CA GLN A 242 -18.15 -5.98 -16.08
C GLN A 242 -17.01 -5.18 -16.70
N ASP A 243 -16.99 -3.86 -16.51
CA ASP A 243 -15.93 -2.98 -17.01
C ASP A 243 -14.57 -3.33 -16.43
N ALA A 244 -14.54 -3.77 -15.15
CA ALA A 244 -13.33 -4.23 -14.49
C ALA A 244 -12.74 -5.47 -15.16
N LYS A 245 -13.61 -6.39 -15.61
CA LYS A 245 -13.17 -7.58 -16.34
C LYS A 245 -12.55 -7.20 -17.68
N GLU A 246 -13.22 -6.36 -18.45
CA GLU A 246 -12.70 -5.85 -19.73
C GLU A 246 -11.37 -5.12 -19.54
N LYS A 247 -11.29 -4.22 -18.57
CA LYS A 247 -10.04 -3.48 -18.24
C LYS A 247 -8.89 -4.43 -17.92
N LEU A 248 -9.07 -5.44 -17.08
CA LEU A 248 -8.00 -6.37 -16.72
C LEU A 248 -7.56 -7.23 -17.91
N PHE A 249 -8.47 -7.71 -18.73
CA PHE A 249 -8.09 -8.55 -19.87
C PHE A 249 -7.56 -7.76 -21.07
N SER A 250 -7.85 -6.45 -21.20
CA SER A 250 -7.35 -5.62 -22.30
C SER A 250 -5.83 -5.41 -22.32
N LYS A 251 -5.17 -5.48 -21.14
CA LYS A 251 -3.70 -5.33 -21.01
C LYS A 251 -3.04 -6.58 -20.39
N TRP A 252 -3.74 -7.72 -20.42
CA TRP A 252 -3.23 -8.95 -19.80
C TRP A 252 -1.87 -9.36 -20.35
N GLU A 253 -1.75 -9.46 -21.66
CA GLU A 253 -0.52 -9.87 -22.35
C GLU A 253 0.62 -8.82 -22.20
N THR A 254 0.28 -7.59 -21.87
CA THR A 254 1.28 -6.54 -21.62
C THR A 254 1.97 -6.74 -20.28
N PHE A 255 1.20 -7.07 -19.24
CA PHE A 255 1.71 -7.06 -17.87
C PHE A 255 1.88 -8.44 -17.25
N VAL A 256 1.23 -9.49 -17.78
CA VAL A 256 1.31 -10.81 -17.18
C VAL A 256 2.25 -11.70 -17.97
N VAL A 257 3.22 -12.26 -17.28
CA VAL A 257 4.13 -13.29 -17.80
C VAL A 257 3.66 -14.63 -17.22
N ASP A 258 3.22 -15.50 -18.12
CA ASP A 258 2.67 -16.82 -17.73
C ASP A 258 3.69 -17.65 -16.94
N GLY A 259 3.24 -18.27 -15.86
CA GLY A 259 4.10 -19.04 -14.96
C GLY A 259 5.04 -18.21 -14.07
N VAL A 260 5.11 -16.87 -14.27
CA VAL A 260 6.06 -15.98 -13.57
C VAL A 260 5.34 -14.99 -12.67
N GLY A 261 4.41 -14.19 -13.21
CA GLY A 261 3.64 -13.21 -12.45
C GLY A 261 3.36 -11.92 -13.21
N CYS A 262 3.12 -10.83 -12.47
CA CYS A 262 2.82 -9.50 -13.00
C CYS A 262 4.08 -8.64 -13.07
N LYS A 263 4.33 -8.03 -14.24
CA LYS A 263 5.40 -7.04 -14.40
C LYS A 263 5.07 -5.77 -13.63
N CYS A 264 6.09 -5.11 -13.08
CA CYS A 264 5.94 -3.77 -12.51
C CYS A 264 5.73 -2.73 -13.63
N VAL A 265 6.52 -2.83 -14.70
CA VAL A 265 6.54 -1.88 -15.83
C VAL A 265 6.47 -2.67 -17.15
N GLU A 266 5.73 -2.16 -18.13
CA GLU A 266 5.45 -2.89 -19.39
C GLU A 266 6.69 -3.22 -20.21
N ASP A 267 7.65 -2.30 -20.25
CA ASP A 267 8.89 -2.35 -21.03
C ASP A 267 10.12 -2.81 -20.23
N GLN A 268 9.91 -3.31 -19.01
CA GLN A 268 10.98 -3.82 -18.14
C GLN A 268 10.72 -5.29 -17.81
N PRO A 269 11.74 -6.16 -17.92
CA PRO A 269 11.58 -7.60 -17.68
C PRO A 269 11.61 -7.97 -16.18
N TRP A 270 10.95 -7.15 -15.36
CA TRP A 270 10.81 -7.35 -13.93
C TRP A 270 9.39 -7.74 -13.54
N VAL A 271 9.26 -8.91 -12.93
CA VAL A 271 8.06 -9.36 -12.24
C VAL A 271 8.25 -9.18 -10.74
N THR A 272 7.26 -8.64 -10.06
CA THR A 272 7.34 -8.40 -8.62
C THR A 272 6.28 -9.19 -7.86
N ILE A 273 6.56 -9.47 -6.60
CA ILE A 273 5.64 -10.20 -5.72
C ILE A 273 4.45 -9.31 -5.36
N ALA A 274 4.70 -8.02 -5.12
CA ALA A 274 3.66 -7.06 -4.74
C ALA A 274 2.60 -6.92 -5.85
N GLU A 275 3.01 -6.53 -7.06
CA GLU A 275 2.10 -6.36 -8.18
C GLU A 275 1.37 -7.66 -8.54
N THR A 276 2.02 -8.82 -8.42
CA THR A 276 1.39 -10.12 -8.65
C THR A 276 0.31 -10.40 -7.59
N ALA A 277 0.58 -10.10 -6.32
CA ALA A 277 -0.37 -10.30 -5.23
C ALA A 277 -1.56 -9.32 -5.32
N GLU A 278 -1.31 -8.07 -5.65
CA GLU A 278 -2.34 -7.05 -5.83
C GLU A 278 -3.24 -7.35 -7.03
N LEU A 279 -2.66 -7.77 -8.17
CA LEU A 279 -3.43 -8.25 -9.32
C LEU A 279 -4.32 -9.45 -8.93
N ALA A 280 -3.81 -10.38 -8.13
CA ALA A 280 -4.61 -11.50 -7.64
C ALA A 280 -5.80 -11.03 -6.76
N ILE A 281 -5.63 -9.97 -5.96
CA ILE A 281 -6.73 -9.36 -5.20
C ILE A 281 -7.76 -8.73 -6.15
N ALA A 282 -7.30 -8.02 -7.19
CA ALA A 282 -8.17 -7.44 -8.21
C ALA A 282 -8.98 -8.51 -8.95
N LEU A 283 -8.35 -9.58 -9.38
CA LEU A 283 -8.99 -10.75 -10.01
C LEU A 283 -10.05 -11.38 -9.11
N LYS A 284 -9.72 -11.55 -7.83
CA LYS A 284 -10.68 -12.09 -6.85
C LYS A 284 -11.92 -11.20 -6.71
N LYS A 285 -11.77 -9.89 -6.77
CA LYS A 285 -12.91 -8.95 -6.71
C LYS A 285 -13.88 -9.09 -7.86
N ILE A 286 -13.39 -9.37 -9.06
CA ILE A 286 -14.23 -9.60 -10.23
C ILE A 286 -14.76 -11.02 -10.33
N GLY A 287 -14.34 -11.94 -9.44
CA GLY A 287 -14.80 -13.31 -9.35
C GLY A 287 -13.93 -14.32 -10.10
N GLU A 288 -12.79 -13.90 -10.66
CA GLU A 288 -11.81 -14.78 -11.34
C GLU A 288 -10.93 -15.51 -10.31
N ASN A 289 -11.60 -16.30 -9.45
CA ASN A 289 -10.95 -16.96 -8.30
C ASN A 289 -9.88 -17.99 -8.69
N LYS A 290 -10.04 -18.68 -9.85
CA LYS A 290 -9.05 -19.66 -10.33
C LYS A 290 -7.78 -18.92 -10.71
N LEU A 291 -7.90 -17.89 -11.54
CA LEU A 291 -6.79 -17.09 -12.02
C LEU A 291 -6.07 -16.35 -10.87
N ALA A 292 -6.84 -15.81 -9.89
CA ALA A 292 -6.27 -15.22 -8.70
C ALA A 292 -5.40 -16.19 -7.88
N LYS A 293 -5.82 -17.45 -7.75
CA LYS A 293 -5.03 -18.49 -7.08
C LYS A 293 -3.78 -18.87 -7.88
N GLU A 294 -3.91 -18.92 -9.17
CA GLU A 294 -2.80 -19.21 -10.09
C GLU A 294 -1.72 -18.13 -9.99
N MET A 295 -2.09 -16.85 -10.05
CA MET A 295 -1.16 -15.72 -9.84
C MET A 295 -0.42 -15.83 -8.50
N ILE A 296 -1.12 -16.11 -7.41
CA ILE A 296 -0.46 -16.32 -6.10
C ILE A 296 0.46 -17.54 -6.13
N SER A 297 0.12 -18.62 -6.85
CA SER A 297 0.98 -19.80 -6.93
C SER A 297 2.32 -19.50 -7.61
N TYR A 298 2.33 -18.60 -8.60
CA TYR A 298 3.55 -18.15 -9.26
C TYR A 298 4.53 -17.49 -8.28
N THR A 299 4.05 -16.74 -7.30
CA THR A 299 4.93 -16.08 -6.32
C THR A 299 5.71 -17.07 -5.45
N HIS A 300 5.20 -18.30 -5.26
CA HIS A 300 5.81 -19.26 -4.33
C HIS A 300 7.16 -19.81 -4.82
N GLN A 301 7.47 -19.70 -6.10
CA GLN A 301 8.78 -20.06 -6.66
C GLN A 301 9.89 -19.06 -6.27
N TRP A 302 9.51 -17.85 -5.80
CA TRP A 302 10.43 -16.78 -5.45
C TRP A 302 10.69 -16.68 -3.93
N ARG A 303 10.58 -17.81 -3.23
CA ARG A 303 10.94 -17.88 -1.81
C ARG A 303 12.41 -18.26 -1.67
N ASP A 304 13.07 -17.62 -0.69
CA ASP A 304 14.40 -17.99 -0.27
C ASP A 304 14.38 -19.27 0.58
N ASP A 305 15.55 -19.78 0.97
CA ASP A 305 15.72 -21.02 1.75
C ASP A 305 15.07 -20.92 3.14
N GLU A 306 14.88 -19.71 3.68
CA GLU A 306 14.20 -19.44 4.96
C GLU A 306 12.68 -19.31 4.80
N GLY A 307 12.20 -19.25 3.56
CA GLY A 307 10.80 -19.17 3.20
C GLY A 307 10.23 -17.75 3.19
N ALA A 308 11.09 -16.73 3.18
CA ALA A 308 10.71 -15.37 2.85
C ALA A 308 10.67 -15.18 1.33
N TYR A 309 10.08 -14.07 0.87
CA TYR A 309 9.96 -13.79 -0.55
C TYR A 309 10.99 -12.74 -0.95
N TRP A 310 11.59 -12.94 -2.13
CA TRP A 310 12.29 -11.87 -2.83
C TRP A 310 11.28 -10.79 -3.27
N MET A 311 11.74 -9.56 -3.41
CA MET A 311 10.88 -8.45 -3.86
C MET A 311 10.36 -8.67 -5.29
N GLY A 312 11.22 -9.15 -6.17
CA GLY A 312 10.91 -9.40 -7.57
C GLY A 312 12.01 -10.19 -8.26
N ARG A 313 11.85 -10.37 -9.56
CA ARG A 313 12.80 -11.10 -10.39
C ARG A 313 12.90 -10.51 -11.78
N GLN A 314 14.11 -10.38 -12.25
CA GLN A 314 14.40 -10.18 -13.66
C GLN A 314 14.31 -11.52 -14.38
N TYR A 315 13.15 -11.79 -15.01
CA TYR A 315 12.80 -13.13 -15.48
C TYR A 315 13.54 -13.58 -16.76
N GLU A 316 14.04 -12.65 -17.59
CA GLU A 316 14.82 -12.98 -18.78
C GLU A 316 16.23 -13.45 -18.43
N LEU A 317 16.85 -12.89 -17.40
CA LEU A 317 18.15 -13.30 -16.89
C LEU A 317 18.05 -14.43 -15.86
N GLY A 318 16.88 -14.69 -15.33
CA GLY A 318 16.66 -15.71 -14.32
C GLY A 318 17.18 -15.36 -12.92
N VAL A 319 17.36 -14.06 -12.61
CA VAL A 319 17.89 -13.51 -11.34
C VAL A 319 16.88 -12.60 -10.67
#